data_49d375d407fc0aa8f5409c74afae2e36
#
_entry.id   49d375d407fc0aa8f5409c74afae2e36
#
_cell.length_a   1.000
_cell.length_b   1.000
_cell.length_c   1.000
_cell.angle_alpha   90.00
_cell.angle_beta   90.00
_cell.angle_gamma   90.00
#
_symmetry.space_group_name_H-M   'P 1'
#
loop_
_entity.id
_entity.type
_entity.pdbx_description
1 polymer ?
#
loop_
_entity_poly.entity_id
_entity_poly.type
_entity_poly.pdbx_seq_one_letter_code
_entity_poly.pdbx_strand_id
1 'polypeptide(L)'
;MPLRLIKKKRLCRFNPASFLTTGDQIAGTSDWPKLNMTANPEASKHTEKANMAVPHHVAITMDGNGRWAESRGLDVSEGHHAGFENLQRIVADFANRGVAYLTLFAFSTENWDRPESEVNGILELAIAVIAHEAEQLNENGVRIKHLGRVDRLSPELREELELAVKKTENNTGLTLAIAFDYGGRAEIMNAAKELIAEGTPLEEIDESKFAEHLYTADMPDVDLLIRTGGDFRISNFLLWQTAYSELYFSEIMWPDFYGEHVDLAFESFNERKRRFGKRI
;
A
#
# COMPACT_ATOMS: atom_id res chain seq x y z
N MET A 1 -53.66 27.84 -0.65
CA MET A 1 -52.58 27.00 -1.16
C MET A 1 -51.60 26.74 -0.03
N PRO A 2 -51.44 25.52 0.48
CA PRO A 2 -50.63 25.24 1.65
C PRO A 2 -49.16 25.04 1.29
N LEU A 3 -48.29 25.64 2.12
CA LEU A 3 -46.85 25.49 2.12
C LEU A 3 -46.45 24.00 2.43
N ARG A 4 -45.72 23.39 1.52
CA ARG A 4 -45.09 22.06 1.73
C ARG A 4 -43.96 22.20 2.74
N LEU A 5 -44.08 21.51 3.88
CA LEU A 5 -43.01 21.28 4.83
C LEU A 5 -41.90 20.46 4.18
N ILE A 6 -40.72 21.05 4.08
CA ILE A 6 -39.49 20.31 3.75
C ILE A 6 -39.08 19.53 5.01
N LYS A 7 -39.17 18.19 4.95
CA LYS A 7 -38.64 17.28 5.97
C LYS A 7 -37.13 17.48 6.08
N LYS A 8 -36.67 18.02 7.21
CA LYS A 8 -35.26 18.01 7.60
C LYS A 8 -34.81 16.54 7.67
N LYS A 9 -33.93 16.12 6.74
CA LYS A 9 -33.17 14.89 6.89
C LYS A 9 -32.36 15.00 8.18
N ARG A 10 -32.54 14.07 9.10
CA ARG A 10 -31.70 13.91 10.27
C ARG A 10 -30.27 13.64 9.76
N LEU A 11 -29.37 14.56 10.02
CA LEU A 11 -27.94 14.29 10.02
C LEU A 11 -27.70 13.20 11.07
N CYS A 12 -27.36 11.99 10.65
CA CYS A 12 -26.78 11.01 11.52
C CYS A 12 -25.48 11.63 12.04
N ARG A 13 -25.49 12.06 13.30
CA ARG A 13 -24.24 12.38 14.01
C ARG A 13 -23.51 11.07 14.19
N PHE A 14 -22.39 10.95 13.49
CA PHE A 14 -21.42 9.92 13.71
C PHE A 14 -20.97 10.01 15.20
N ASN A 15 -21.18 8.94 15.95
CA ASN A 15 -20.78 8.87 17.35
C ASN A 15 -19.49 8.05 17.43
N PRO A 16 -18.32 8.68 17.65
CA PRO A 16 -17.05 7.95 17.78
C PRO A 16 -17.08 6.89 18.90
N ALA A 17 -17.92 7.06 19.92
CA ALA A 17 -18.08 6.08 21.00
C ALA A 17 -18.78 4.78 20.56
N SER A 18 -19.46 4.73 19.40
CA SER A 18 -20.02 3.48 18.87
C SER A 18 -18.95 2.60 18.22
N PHE A 19 -17.80 3.15 17.83
CA PHE A 19 -16.66 2.40 17.32
C PHE A 19 -15.91 1.65 18.44
N LEU A 20 -15.88 2.24 19.65
CA LEU A 20 -15.25 1.62 20.82
C LEU A 20 -16.13 0.55 21.49
N THR A 21 -17.43 0.50 21.21
CA THR A 21 -18.33 -0.55 21.71
C THR A 21 -18.46 -1.77 20.79
N THR A 22 -17.95 -1.72 19.59
CA THR A 22 -17.72 -2.88 18.71
C THR A 22 -16.29 -3.44 18.86
N GLY A 23 -15.57 -3.05 19.90
CA GLY A 23 -14.26 -3.61 20.28
C GLY A 23 -14.25 -5.13 20.49
N ASP A 24 -15.41 -5.75 20.64
CA ASP A 24 -15.55 -7.21 20.70
C ASP A 24 -15.58 -7.89 19.32
N GLN A 25 -15.65 -7.14 18.20
CA GLN A 25 -15.61 -7.71 16.84
C GLN A 25 -14.29 -7.41 16.09
N ILE A 26 -13.47 -6.47 16.55
CA ILE A 26 -12.06 -6.37 16.12
C ILE A 26 -11.20 -7.38 16.93
N ALA A 27 -11.71 -7.93 18.01
CA ALA A 27 -11.12 -9.02 18.80
C ALA A 27 -11.35 -10.42 18.20
N GLY A 28 -11.62 -10.54 16.91
CA GLY A 28 -11.42 -11.76 16.16
C GLY A 28 -9.92 -11.91 15.94
N THR A 29 -9.27 -12.61 16.89
CA THR A 29 -7.91 -13.17 16.85
C THR A 29 -7.08 -12.68 15.66
N SER A 30 -6.35 -11.58 15.85
CA SER A 30 -5.37 -11.06 14.90
C SER A 30 -4.12 -11.96 14.90
N ASP A 31 -4.32 -13.25 14.62
CA ASP A 31 -3.21 -14.13 14.35
C ASP A 31 -2.78 -13.88 12.90
N TRP A 32 -1.86 -12.94 12.74
CA TRP A 32 -1.09 -12.88 11.49
C TRP A 32 -0.58 -14.29 11.19
N PRO A 33 -0.79 -14.81 9.97
CA PRO A 33 -0.19 -16.07 9.59
C PRO A 33 1.30 -15.95 9.87
N LYS A 34 1.86 -16.86 10.69
CA LYS A 34 3.29 -16.84 11.06
C LYS A 34 4.10 -16.74 9.79
N LEU A 35 4.84 -15.65 9.64
CA LEU A 35 5.73 -15.46 8.52
C LEU A 35 6.86 -16.47 8.64
N ASN A 36 6.98 -17.36 7.67
CA ASN A 36 8.03 -18.35 7.61
C ASN A 36 9.30 -17.69 7.07
N MET A 37 9.98 -16.90 7.94
CA MET A 37 11.18 -16.12 7.59
C MET A 37 12.42 -17.00 7.33
N THR A 38 12.31 -18.31 7.55
CA THR A 38 13.32 -19.27 7.12
C THR A 38 12.86 -19.90 5.81
N ALA A 39 13.54 -19.60 4.71
CA ALA A 39 13.36 -20.32 3.46
C ALA A 39 13.52 -21.83 3.75
N ASN A 40 12.38 -22.53 3.92
CA ASN A 40 12.38 -23.97 4.10
C ASN A 40 12.25 -24.60 2.71
N PRO A 41 13.27 -25.34 2.22
CA PRO A 41 13.20 -25.97 0.89
C PRO A 41 12.17 -27.12 0.79
N GLU A 42 11.46 -27.47 1.87
CA GLU A 42 10.55 -28.62 1.89
C GLU A 42 9.06 -28.33 1.66
N ALA A 43 8.64 -27.08 1.42
CA ALA A 43 7.25 -26.72 1.15
C ALA A 43 6.80 -26.88 -0.32
N SER A 44 7.61 -27.53 -1.18
CA SER A 44 7.29 -27.71 -2.59
C SER A 44 6.53 -29.01 -2.87
N LYS A 45 5.20 -28.97 -2.78
CA LYS A 45 4.34 -29.99 -3.42
C LYS A 45 3.68 -29.48 -4.71
N HIS A 46 4.34 -28.59 -5.46
CA HIS A 46 3.99 -28.26 -6.85
C HIS A 46 5.29 -28.13 -7.66
N THR A 47 5.67 -29.25 -8.26
CA THR A 47 6.96 -29.49 -8.90
C THR A 47 7.24 -28.69 -10.18
N GLU A 48 6.37 -27.80 -10.62
CA GLU A 48 6.61 -26.89 -11.76
C GLU A 48 6.87 -25.42 -11.33
N LYS A 49 6.50 -25.00 -10.12
CA LYS A 49 6.70 -23.61 -9.61
C LYS A 49 8.12 -23.36 -9.06
N ALA A 50 8.96 -24.39 -8.93
CA ALA A 50 10.28 -24.32 -8.28
C ALA A 50 11.34 -23.50 -9.05
N ASN A 51 11.02 -22.96 -10.23
CA ASN A 51 11.97 -22.23 -11.08
C ASN A 51 11.50 -20.81 -11.46
N MET A 52 10.45 -20.30 -10.83
CA MET A 52 9.95 -18.95 -11.11
C MET A 52 10.80 -17.91 -10.37
N ALA A 53 11.25 -16.88 -11.09
CA ALA A 53 11.90 -15.74 -10.46
C ALA A 53 10.88 -14.97 -9.62
N VAL A 54 11.23 -14.68 -8.37
CA VAL A 54 10.42 -13.85 -7.48
C VAL A 54 10.79 -12.38 -7.73
N PRO A 55 9.82 -11.47 -8.00
CA PRO A 55 10.11 -10.04 -8.06
C PRO A 55 10.71 -9.58 -6.73
N HIS A 56 11.80 -8.81 -6.77
CA HIS A 56 12.46 -8.32 -5.57
C HIS A 56 11.67 -7.21 -4.89
N HIS A 57 11.10 -6.29 -5.70
CA HIS A 57 10.22 -5.22 -5.25
C HIS A 57 8.89 -5.27 -6.00
N VAL A 58 7.80 -5.44 -5.26
CA VAL A 58 6.43 -5.39 -5.78
C VAL A 58 5.73 -4.14 -5.27
N ALA A 59 5.06 -3.41 -6.17
CA ALA A 59 4.21 -2.28 -5.81
C ALA A 59 2.74 -2.62 -6.14
N ILE A 60 1.80 -2.25 -5.24
CA ILE A 60 0.38 -2.55 -5.43
C ILE A 60 -0.47 -1.30 -5.28
N THR A 61 -1.29 -1.03 -6.30
CA THR A 61 -2.42 -0.11 -6.19
C THR A 61 -3.66 -0.91 -5.80
N MET A 62 -4.11 -0.72 -4.56
CA MET A 62 -5.23 -1.43 -3.93
C MET A 62 -6.55 -0.77 -4.34
N ASP A 63 -7.02 -1.06 -5.57
CA ASP A 63 -8.22 -0.45 -6.13
C ASP A 63 -9.41 -1.42 -6.10
N GLY A 64 -10.62 -0.85 -6.00
CA GLY A 64 -11.88 -1.57 -6.09
C GLY A 64 -12.69 -1.65 -4.80
N ASN A 65 -12.22 -1.15 -3.64
CA ASN A 65 -12.92 -1.25 -2.35
C ASN A 65 -14.37 -0.72 -2.41
N GLY A 66 -14.58 0.49 -2.94
CA GLY A 66 -15.90 1.09 -3.03
C GLY A 66 -16.83 0.32 -3.96
N ARG A 67 -16.34 -0.07 -5.15
CA ARG A 67 -17.11 -0.88 -6.13
C ARG A 67 -17.44 -2.27 -5.59
N TRP A 68 -16.54 -2.85 -4.80
CA TRP A 68 -16.76 -4.11 -4.11
C TRP A 68 -17.92 -4.01 -3.11
N ALA A 69 -17.95 -2.96 -2.28
CA ALA A 69 -19.04 -2.70 -1.35
C ALA A 69 -20.37 -2.44 -2.08
N GLU A 70 -20.37 -1.53 -3.07
CA GLU A 70 -21.54 -1.20 -3.87
C GLU A 70 -22.16 -2.43 -4.52
N SER A 71 -21.35 -3.33 -5.10
CA SER A 71 -21.83 -4.58 -5.74
C SER A 71 -22.52 -5.53 -4.76
N ARG A 72 -22.31 -5.36 -3.46
CA ARG A 72 -22.88 -6.17 -2.36
C ARG A 72 -23.95 -5.42 -1.56
N GLY A 73 -24.28 -4.20 -1.96
CA GLY A 73 -25.24 -3.34 -1.24
C GLY A 73 -24.75 -2.88 0.13
N LEU A 74 -23.42 -2.81 0.30
CA LEU A 74 -22.73 -2.39 1.50
C LEU A 74 -22.29 -0.93 1.40
N ASP A 75 -22.03 -0.29 2.53
CA ASP A 75 -21.45 1.06 2.58
C ASP A 75 -19.97 1.03 2.15
N VAL A 76 -19.47 2.13 1.59
CA VAL A 76 -18.08 2.26 1.14
C VAL A 76 -17.09 1.99 2.26
N SER A 77 -17.41 2.34 3.51
CA SER A 77 -16.60 2.06 4.69
C SER A 77 -16.38 0.55 4.91
N GLU A 78 -17.41 -0.27 4.65
CA GLU A 78 -17.29 -1.73 4.77
C GLU A 78 -16.34 -2.31 3.70
N GLY A 79 -16.30 -1.69 2.51
CA GLY A 79 -15.32 -2.01 1.47
C GLY A 79 -13.88 -1.67 1.90
N HIS A 80 -13.67 -0.55 2.58
CA HIS A 80 -12.35 -0.20 3.13
C HIS A 80 -11.92 -1.16 4.24
N HIS A 81 -12.84 -1.58 5.12
CA HIS A 81 -12.56 -2.60 6.15
C HIS A 81 -12.17 -3.94 5.53
N ALA A 82 -12.96 -4.45 4.58
CA ALA A 82 -12.64 -5.70 3.88
C ALA A 82 -11.29 -5.63 3.14
N GLY A 83 -10.99 -4.48 2.54
CA GLY A 83 -9.70 -4.22 1.90
C GLY A 83 -8.55 -4.23 2.89
N PHE A 84 -8.76 -3.74 4.11
CA PHE A 84 -7.77 -3.81 5.18
C PHE A 84 -7.54 -5.25 5.68
N GLU A 85 -8.59 -6.01 5.93
CA GLU A 85 -8.44 -7.44 6.31
C GLU A 85 -7.67 -8.23 5.26
N ASN A 86 -7.87 -7.90 3.99
CA ASN A 86 -7.12 -8.52 2.90
C ASN A 86 -5.63 -8.13 2.91
N LEU A 87 -5.29 -6.90 3.33
CA LEU A 87 -3.91 -6.41 3.39
C LEU A 87 -3.03 -7.33 4.26
N GLN A 88 -3.49 -7.74 5.44
CA GLN A 88 -2.75 -8.64 6.33
C GLN A 88 -2.38 -9.95 5.64
N ARG A 89 -3.36 -10.58 4.95
CA ARG A 89 -3.14 -11.83 4.20
C ARG A 89 -2.14 -11.64 3.09
N ILE A 90 -2.27 -10.56 2.32
CA ILE A 90 -1.41 -10.30 1.17
C ILE A 90 0.01 -9.96 1.60
N VAL A 91 0.23 -9.18 2.67
CA VAL A 91 1.58 -8.92 3.19
C VAL A 91 2.26 -10.25 3.60
N ALA A 92 1.53 -11.12 4.30
CA ALA A 92 2.05 -12.45 4.67
C ALA A 92 2.34 -13.30 3.42
N ASP A 93 1.49 -13.27 2.42
CA ASP A 93 1.64 -14.00 1.17
C ASP A 93 2.90 -13.57 0.41
N PHE A 94 3.18 -12.27 0.30
CA PHE A 94 4.39 -11.76 -0.35
C PHE A 94 5.65 -12.09 0.44
N ALA A 95 5.62 -11.93 1.77
CA ALA A 95 6.73 -12.29 2.64
C ALA A 95 7.08 -13.79 2.53
N ASN A 96 6.07 -14.68 2.56
CA ASN A 96 6.26 -16.13 2.42
C ASN A 96 6.77 -16.56 1.04
N ARG A 97 6.54 -15.76 0.00
CA ARG A 97 7.10 -15.98 -1.35
C ARG A 97 8.51 -15.41 -1.52
N GLY A 98 9.07 -14.74 -0.50
CA GLY A 98 10.41 -14.21 -0.52
C GLY A 98 10.56 -12.86 -1.22
N VAL A 99 9.48 -12.10 -1.36
CA VAL A 99 9.55 -10.69 -1.79
C VAL A 99 10.27 -9.88 -0.71
N ALA A 100 11.25 -9.07 -1.12
CA ALA A 100 12.03 -8.27 -0.17
C ALA A 100 11.41 -6.91 0.11
N TYR A 101 10.75 -6.30 -0.89
CA TYR A 101 10.12 -4.99 -0.79
C TYR A 101 8.69 -5.05 -1.32
N LEU A 102 7.73 -4.61 -0.51
CA LEU A 102 6.33 -4.47 -0.90
C LEU A 102 5.89 -3.03 -0.65
N THR A 103 5.51 -2.31 -1.71
CA THR A 103 4.97 -0.94 -1.58
C THR A 103 3.48 -0.95 -1.84
N LEU A 104 2.69 -0.43 -0.90
CA LEU A 104 1.24 -0.35 -0.98
C LEU A 104 0.79 1.09 -1.14
N PHE A 105 -0.06 1.37 -2.15
CA PHE A 105 -0.65 2.68 -2.37
C PHE A 105 -1.90 2.83 -1.51
N ALA A 106 -1.74 3.36 -0.30
CA ALA A 106 -2.81 3.45 0.68
C ALA A 106 -3.64 4.74 0.54
N PHE A 107 -2.98 5.91 0.30
CA PHE A 107 -3.66 7.20 0.16
C PHE A 107 -2.89 8.14 -0.76
N SER A 108 -3.51 8.53 -1.88
CA SER A 108 -2.88 9.43 -2.84
C SER A 108 -3.10 10.91 -2.49
N THR A 109 -2.23 11.79 -3.02
CA THR A 109 -2.41 13.24 -2.92
C THR A 109 -3.74 13.72 -3.50
N GLU A 110 -4.30 13.02 -4.47
CA GLU A 110 -5.58 13.31 -5.12
C GLU A 110 -6.78 12.85 -4.27
N ASN A 111 -6.58 11.96 -3.29
CA ASN A 111 -7.68 11.49 -2.43
C ASN A 111 -8.18 12.56 -1.47
N TRP A 112 -7.41 13.63 -1.22
CA TRP A 112 -7.87 14.78 -0.44
C TRP A 112 -9.05 15.51 -1.08
N ASP A 113 -9.27 15.36 -2.40
CA ASP A 113 -10.40 15.95 -3.12
C ASP A 113 -11.71 15.15 -2.98
N ARG A 114 -11.68 14.02 -2.26
CA ARG A 114 -12.88 13.22 -1.95
C ARG A 114 -13.78 13.93 -0.91
N PRO A 115 -15.03 13.47 -0.76
CA PRO A 115 -15.89 13.97 0.31
C PRO A 115 -15.21 13.89 1.68
N GLU A 116 -15.29 14.95 2.48
CA GLU A 116 -14.62 15.06 3.78
C GLU A 116 -14.90 13.87 4.72
N SER A 117 -16.15 13.37 4.70
CA SER A 117 -16.54 12.20 5.50
C SER A 117 -15.82 10.93 5.09
N GLU A 118 -15.50 10.75 3.80
CA GLU A 118 -14.73 9.61 3.30
C GLU A 118 -13.26 9.75 3.69
N VAL A 119 -12.68 10.95 3.49
CA VAL A 119 -11.29 11.23 3.87
C VAL A 119 -11.10 10.98 5.36
N ASN A 120 -11.95 11.54 6.22
CA ASN A 120 -11.85 11.35 7.67
C ASN A 120 -11.96 9.88 8.07
N GLY A 121 -12.88 9.12 7.45
CA GLY A 121 -13.00 7.68 7.71
C GLY A 121 -11.73 6.89 7.34
N ILE A 122 -11.07 7.25 6.23
CA ILE A 122 -9.81 6.61 5.83
C ILE A 122 -8.67 6.96 6.81
N LEU A 123 -8.58 8.23 7.26
CA LEU A 123 -7.56 8.67 8.20
C LEU A 123 -7.74 8.00 9.58
N GLU A 124 -8.97 7.92 10.09
CA GLU A 124 -9.30 7.23 11.34
C GLU A 124 -8.95 5.73 11.26
N LEU A 125 -9.31 5.08 10.14
CA LEU A 125 -8.95 3.69 9.89
C LEU A 125 -7.42 3.52 9.86
N ALA A 126 -6.68 4.42 9.20
CA ALA A 126 -5.22 4.35 9.12
C ALA A 126 -4.58 4.42 10.52
N ILE A 127 -5.03 5.34 11.39
CA ILE A 127 -4.55 5.46 12.77
C ILE A 127 -4.77 4.13 13.52
N ALA A 128 -6.01 3.61 13.50
CA ALA A 128 -6.37 2.39 14.21
C ALA A 128 -5.55 1.17 13.75
N VAL A 129 -5.34 1.08 12.43
CA VAL A 129 -4.57 0.02 11.79
C VAL A 129 -3.11 0.08 12.18
N ILE A 130 -2.47 1.24 12.05
CA ILE A 130 -1.04 1.40 12.35
C ILE A 130 -0.78 1.08 13.83
N ALA A 131 -1.59 1.63 14.73
CA ALA A 131 -1.45 1.38 16.16
C ALA A 131 -1.60 -0.11 16.52
N HIS A 132 -2.54 -0.82 15.86
CA HIS A 132 -2.80 -2.23 16.13
C HIS A 132 -1.76 -3.17 15.50
N GLU A 133 -1.33 -2.90 14.26
CA GLU A 133 -0.53 -3.84 13.46
C GLU A 133 0.98 -3.69 13.65
N ALA A 134 1.45 -2.53 14.12
CA ALA A 134 2.89 -2.25 14.25
C ALA A 134 3.63 -3.27 15.14
N GLU A 135 3.00 -3.75 16.23
CA GLU A 135 3.59 -4.76 17.11
C GLU A 135 3.75 -6.10 16.39
N GLN A 136 2.70 -6.58 15.75
CA GLN A 136 2.72 -7.87 15.06
C GLN A 136 3.65 -7.88 13.85
N LEU A 137 3.71 -6.77 13.10
CA LEU A 137 4.67 -6.60 12.01
C LEU A 137 6.10 -6.63 12.54
N ASN A 138 6.35 -5.99 13.69
CA ASN A 138 7.65 -6.02 14.35
C ASN A 138 8.04 -7.44 14.82
N GLU A 139 7.12 -8.16 15.47
CA GLU A 139 7.35 -9.55 15.90
C GLU A 139 7.63 -10.49 14.73
N ASN A 140 7.03 -10.22 13.57
CA ASN A 140 7.25 -10.94 12.32
C ASN A 140 8.48 -10.45 11.53
N GLY A 141 9.29 -9.54 12.08
CA GLY A 141 10.51 -9.05 11.45
C GLY A 141 10.29 -8.19 10.21
N VAL A 142 9.08 -7.66 10.00
CA VAL A 142 8.75 -6.75 8.90
C VAL A 142 9.25 -5.35 9.24
N ARG A 143 9.93 -4.69 8.29
CA ARG A 143 10.36 -3.30 8.41
C ARG A 143 9.33 -2.39 7.75
N ILE A 144 8.78 -1.43 8.50
CA ILE A 144 7.81 -0.45 7.99
C ILE A 144 8.53 0.79 7.48
N LYS A 145 8.10 1.31 6.32
CA LYS A 145 8.51 2.61 5.79
C LYS A 145 7.27 3.42 5.40
N HIS A 146 7.34 4.72 5.60
CA HIS A 146 6.37 5.67 5.06
C HIS A 146 6.93 6.36 3.82
N LEU A 147 6.16 6.38 2.74
CA LEU A 147 6.45 7.14 1.53
C LEU A 147 5.38 8.21 1.36
N GLY A 148 5.77 9.48 1.35
CA GLY A 148 4.82 10.56 1.12
C GLY A 148 5.04 11.77 2.04
N ARG A 149 4.09 12.69 1.99
CA ARG A 149 4.11 13.92 2.77
C ARG A 149 3.58 13.68 4.18
N VAL A 150 4.09 14.46 5.13
CA VAL A 150 3.62 14.42 6.53
C VAL A 150 2.98 15.73 6.98
N ASP A 151 3.15 16.81 6.20
CA ASP A 151 2.74 18.16 6.58
C ASP A 151 1.20 18.35 6.62
N ARG A 152 0.45 17.51 5.90
CA ARG A 152 -1.02 17.53 5.88
C ARG A 152 -1.66 16.51 6.83
N LEU A 153 -0.87 15.59 7.38
CA LEU A 153 -1.36 14.58 8.32
C LEU A 153 -1.67 15.20 9.68
N SER A 154 -2.69 14.67 10.36
CA SER A 154 -2.94 15.05 11.74
C SER A 154 -1.74 14.72 12.63
N PRO A 155 -1.52 15.47 13.73
CA PRO A 155 -0.43 15.15 14.66
C PRO A 155 -0.47 13.71 15.14
N GLU A 156 -1.67 13.18 15.43
CA GLU A 156 -1.89 11.80 15.89
C GLU A 156 -1.45 10.77 14.85
N LEU A 157 -1.88 10.91 13.58
CA LEU A 157 -1.48 9.98 12.52
C LEU A 157 0.02 10.04 12.26
N ARG A 158 0.61 11.23 12.33
CA ARG A 158 2.06 11.39 12.18
C ARG A 158 2.82 10.67 13.29
N GLU A 159 2.39 10.84 14.53
CA GLU A 159 3.01 10.19 15.70
C GLU A 159 2.95 8.66 15.58
N GLU A 160 1.79 8.09 15.22
CA GLU A 160 1.63 6.65 15.02
C GLU A 160 2.52 6.10 13.89
N LEU A 161 2.61 6.82 12.77
CA LEU A 161 3.50 6.46 11.67
C LEU A 161 4.97 6.47 12.10
N GLU A 162 5.42 7.53 12.78
CA GLU A 162 6.79 7.67 13.26
C GLU A 162 7.15 6.56 14.27
N LEU A 163 6.23 6.24 15.19
CA LEU A 163 6.40 5.16 16.17
C LEU A 163 6.51 3.79 15.48
N ALA A 164 5.64 3.51 14.51
CA ALA A 164 5.66 2.24 13.77
C ALA A 164 6.95 2.07 12.96
N VAL A 165 7.39 3.11 12.24
CA VAL A 165 8.64 3.13 11.48
C VAL A 165 9.83 2.90 12.42
N LYS A 166 9.92 3.64 13.53
CA LYS A 166 11.01 3.51 14.50
C LYS A 166 11.04 2.15 15.17
N LYS A 167 9.87 1.61 15.56
CA LYS A 167 9.77 0.29 16.20
C LYS A 167 10.36 -0.82 15.33
N THR A 168 10.20 -0.70 14.01
CA THR A 168 10.55 -1.75 13.04
C THR A 168 11.84 -1.46 12.27
N GLU A 169 12.56 -0.36 12.55
CA GLU A 169 13.71 0.12 11.77
C GLU A 169 14.87 -0.89 11.65
N ASN A 170 15.05 -1.74 12.66
CA ASN A 170 16.12 -2.73 12.70
C ASN A 170 15.72 -4.12 12.14
N ASN A 171 14.47 -4.26 11.69
CA ASN A 171 14.01 -5.51 11.10
C ASN A 171 14.65 -5.73 9.72
N THR A 172 14.94 -7.00 9.41
CA THR A 172 15.67 -7.41 8.19
C THR A 172 14.85 -8.30 7.26
N GLY A 173 13.57 -8.51 7.58
CA GLY A 173 12.63 -9.25 6.74
C GLY A 173 12.07 -8.41 5.59
N LEU A 174 10.81 -8.65 5.23
CA LEU A 174 10.10 -7.85 4.24
C LEU A 174 10.11 -6.37 4.63
N THR A 175 10.50 -5.50 3.72
CA THR A 175 10.26 -4.05 3.86
C THR A 175 8.88 -3.72 3.30
N LEU A 176 7.95 -3.34 4.19
CA LEU A 176 6.61 -2.88 3.85
C LEU A 176 6.59 -1.36 3.78
N ALA A 177 6.57 -0.81 2.57
CA ALA A 177 6.46 0.62 2.34
C ALA A 177 4.99 1.04 2.12
N ILE A 178 4.51 1.97 2.94
CA ILE A 178 3.16 2.50 2.85
C ILE A 178 3.20 3.87 2.19
N ALA A 179 2.72 3.96 0.95
CA ALA A 179 2.55 5.22 0.24
C ALA A 179 1.26 5.90 0.73
N PHE A 180 1.42 6.86 1.65
CA PHE A 180 0.33 7.60 2.28
C PHE A 180 0.56 9.11 2.14
N ASP A 181 -0.45 9.84 1.69
CA ASP A 181 -0.34 11.22 1.17
C ASP A 181 0.77 11.32 0.12
N TYR A 182 0.77 10.33 -0.78
CA TYR A 182 1.80 10.14 -1.79
C TYR A 182 1.31 10.50 -3.19
N GLY A 183 2.22 11.02 -4.00
CA GLY A 183 2.04 11.19 -5.45
C GLY A 183 3.40 11.37 -6.13
N GLY A 184 3.67 10.60 -7.19
CA GLY A 184 4.98 10.57 -7.84
C GLY A 184 5.43 11.92 -8.40
N ARG A 185 4.49 12.74 -8.91
CA ARG A 185 4.83 14.10 -9.33
C ARG A 185 5.26 14.98 -8.16
N ALA A 186 4.60 14.84 -7.00
CA ALA A 186 4.94 15.59 -5.79
C ALA A 186 6.30 15.14 -5.25
N GLU A 187 6.57 13.84 -5.24
CA GLU A 187 7.86 13.26 -4.86
C GLU A 187 9.01 13.81 -5.73
N ILE A 188 8.88 13.75 -7.06
CA ILE A 188 9.86 14.27 -8.02
C ILE A 188 10.10 15.77 -7.76
N MET A 189 9.05 16.55 -7.56
CA MET A 189 9.16 17.98 -7.27
C MET A 189 9.83 18.25 -5.92
N ASN A 190 9.61 17.37 -4.92
CA ASN A 190 10.26 17.47 -3.63
C ASN A 190 11.77 17.19 -3.75
N ALA A 191 12.15 16.11 -4.40
CA ALA A 191 13.54 15.74 -4.65
C ALA A 191 14.31 16.87 -5.35
N ALA A 192 13.70 17.48 -6.38
CA ALA A 192 14.30 18.63 -7.07
C ALA A 192 14.49 19.84 -6.15
N LYS A 193 13.54 20.11 -5.25
CA LYS A 193 13.66 21.22 -4.28
C LYS A 193 14.74 20.95 -3.23
N GLU A 194 14.89 19.72 -2.77
CA GLU A 194 15.93 19.33 -1.82
C GLU A 194 17.32 19.52 -2.42
N LEU A 195 17.56 19.03 -3.65
CA LEU A 195 18.82 19.26 -4.38
C LEU A 195 19.17 20.75 -4.52
N ILE A 196 18.19 21.59 -4.85
CA ILE A 196 18.39 23.05 -4.94
C ILE A 196 18.69 23.65 -3.56
N ALA A 197 17.98 23.22 -2.51
CA ALA A 197 18.15 23.74 -1.16
C ALA A 197 19.52 23.37 -0.56
N GLU A 198 20.05 22.20 -0.91
CA GLU A 198 21.40 21.75 -0.55
C GLU A 198 22.51 22.47 -1.31
N GLY A 199 22.16 23.14 -2.41
CA GLY A 199 23.13 23.81 -3.29
C GLY A 199 23.98 22.83 -4.08
N THR A 200 23.44 21.66 -4.41
CA THR A 200 24.12 20.61 -5.18
C THR A 200 24.57 21.18 -6.53
N PRO A 201 25.86 21.09 -6.90
CA PRO A 201 26.37 21.56 -8.18
C PRO A 201 25.66 20.87 -9.35
N LEU A 202 25.35 21.62 -10.42
CA LEU A 202 24.60 21.11 -11.54
C LEU A 202 25.27 19.90 -12.22
N GLU A 203 26.59 19.87 -12.24
CA GLU A 203 27.42 18.79 -12.78
C GLU A 203 27.40 17.51 -11.94
N GLU A 204 26.95 17.58 -10.69
CA GLU A 204 26.79 16.42 -9.79
C GLU A 204 25.39 15.84 -9.83
N ILE A 205 24.44 16.53 -10.49
CA ILE A 205 23.04 16.06 -10.59
C ILE A 205 22.94 15.08 -11.76
N ASP A 206 22.88 13.80 -11.44
CA ASP A 206 22.55 12.70 -12.33
C ASP A 206 21.35 11.90 -11.79
N GLU A 207 20.94 10.83 -12.50
CA GLU A 207 19.80 9.99 -12.08
C GLU A 207 20.02 9.35 -10.70
N SER A 208 21.26 8.94 -10.38
CA SER A 208 21.60 8.34 -9.09
C SER A 208 21.50 9.37 -7.97
N LYS A 209 22.08 10.54 -8.17
CA LYS A 209 22.03 11.64 -7.19
C LYS A 209 20.59 12.11 -6.97
N PHE A 210 19.78 12.16 -8.04
CA PHE A 210 18.37 12.50 -7.92
C PHE A 210 17.59 11.43 -7.13
N ALA A 211 17.86 10.15 -7.37
CA ALA A 211 17.20 9.05 -6.67
C ALA A 211 17.48 9.03 -5.17
N GLU A 212 18.63 9.54 -4.70
CA GLU A 212 18.95 9.69 -3.28
C GLU A 212 17.99 10.64 -2.52
N HIS A 213 17.25 11.50 -3.25
CA HIS A 213 16.28 12.46 -2.68
C HIS A 213 14.81 12.02 -2.87
N LEU A 214 14.58 10.85 -3.44
CA LEU A 214 13.24 10.27 -3.49
C LEU A 214 12.87 9.63 -2.14
N TYR A 215 11.58 9.51 -1.85
CA TYR A 215 11.10 8.81 -0.64
C TYR A 215 11.57 7.34 -0.59
N THR A 216 11.98 6.80 -1.73
CA THR A 216 12.48 5.42 -1.91
C THR A 216 14.00 5.31 -1.97
N ALA A 217 14.76 6.32 -1.53
CA ALA A 217 16.22 6.43 -1.70
C ALA A 217 17.03 5.18 -1.31
N ASP A 218 16.57 4.43 -0.31
CA ASP A 218 17.21 3.20 0.19
C ASP A 218 16.47 1.92 -0.26
N MET A 219 15.67 2.01 -1.31
CA MET A 219 14.92 0.89 -1.88
C MET A 219 15.29 0.69 -3.36
N PRO A 220 15.24 -0.54 -3.87
CA PRO A 220 15.43 -0.77 -5.30
C PRO A 220 14.22 -0.28 -6.09
N ASP A 221 14.40 -0.10 -7.41
CA ASP A 221 13.30 0.12 -8.34
C ASP A 221 12.27 -1.01 -8.29
N VAL A 222 11.05 -0.71 -8.72
CA VAL A 222 9.95 -1.68 -8.75
C VAL A 222 10.14 -2.67 -9.90
N ASP A 223 10.09 -3.96 -9.60
CA ASP A 223 10.10 -5.02 -10.61
C ASP A 223 8.72 -5.26 -11.21
N LEU A 224 7.70 -5.30 -10.35
CA LEU A 224 6.32 -5.59 -10.72
C LEU A 224 5.36 -4.63 -10.04
N LEU A 225 4.59 -3.89 -10.84
CA LEU A 225 3.48 -3.10 -10.35
C LEU A 225 2.17 -3.83 -10.64
N ILE A 226 1.40 -4.10 -9.60
CA ILE A 226 0.07 -4.72 -9.66
C ILE A 226 -0.99 -3.64 -9.41
N ARG A 227 -2.04 -3.61 -10.22
CA ARG A 227 -3.24 -2.84 -9.94
C ARG A 227 -4.45 -3.72 -9.99
N THR A 228 -5.23 -3.72 -8.91
CA THR A 228 -6.52 -4.42 -8.78
C THR A 228 -7.69 -3.56 -9.27
N GLY A 229 -8.88 -4.14 -9.42
CA GLY A 229 -10.12 -3.42 -9.68
C GLY A 229 -10.40 -3.05 -11.14
N GLY A 230 -9.64 -3.59 -12.13
CA GLY A 230 -9.97 -3.48 -13.55
C GLY A 230 -9.56 -2.18 -14.26
N ASP A 231 -8.89 -1.26 -13.59
CA ASP A 231 -8.40 -0.03 -14.21
C ASP A 231 -6.98 -0.18 -14.76
N PHE A 232 -6.74 0.30 -16.00
CA PHE A 232 -5.47 0.20 -16.73
C PHE A 232 -4.70 1.52 -16.69
N ARG A 233 -4.21 1.92 -15.52
CA ARG A 233 -3.41 3.14 -15.31
C ARG A 233 -2.62 3.04 -14.02
N ILE A 234 -1.50 3.78 -13.90
CA ILE A 234 -0.67 3.81 -12.69
C ILE A 234 -1.04 4.93 -11.71
N SER A 235 -1.85 5.89 -12.13
CA SER A 235 -2.44 6.96 -11.30
C SER A 235 -1.43 7.70 -10.43
N ASN A 236 -0.34 8.19 -11.02
CA ASN A 236 0.67 8.97 -10.30
C ASN A 236 1.43 8.18 -9.19
N PHE A 237 1.39 6.83 -9.26
CA PHE A 237 2.07 5.96 -8.30
C PHE A 237 3.46 5.61 -8.78
N LEU A 238 4.50 5.87 -7.96
CA LEU A 238 5.90 5.50 -8.15
C LEU A 238 6.44 5.75 -9.59
N LEU A 239 6.21 6.98 -10.13
CA LEU A 239 6.50 7.31 -11.53
C LEU A 239 7.97 7.09 -11.91
N TRP A 240 8.90 7.42 -11.02
CA TRP A 240 10.33 7.24 -11.23
C TRP A 240 10.70 5.76 -11.14
N GLN A 241 10.29 5.11 -10.07
CA GLN A 241 10.68 3.76 -9.71
C GLN A 241 10.06 2.68 -10.60
N THR A 242 8.98 3.01 -11.34
CA THR A 242 8.29 2.08 -12.25
C THR A 242 8.69 2.21 -13.70
N ALA A 243 9.70 3.01 -14.00
CA ALA A 243 10.14 3.28 -15.38
C ALA A 243 10.44 2.00 -16.19
N TYR A 244 10.90 0.95 -15.53
CA TYR A 244 11.23 -0.34 -16.14
C TYR A 244 10.48 -1.53 -15.51
N SER A 245 9.41 -1.26 -14.76
CA SER A 245 8.59 -2.29 -14.13
C SER A 245 7.76 -3.06 -15.16
N GLU A 246 7.52 -4.34 -14.88
CA GLU A 246 6.41 -5.05 -15.50
C GLU A 246 5.10 -4.61 -14.84
N LEU A 247 4.05 -4.45 -15.67
CA LEU A 247 2.74 -4.00 -15.20
C LEU A 247 1.74 -5.16 -15.30
N TYR A 248 1.05 -5.44 -14.20
CA TYR A 248 -0.02 -6.42 -14.13
C TYR A 248 -1.31 -5.76 -13.67
N PHE A 249 -2.35 -5.80 -14.52
CA PHE A 249 -3.66 -5.25 -14.23
C PHE A 249 -4.65 -6.39 -14.02
N SER A 250 -5.26 -6.44 -12.83
CA SER A 250 -6.25 -7.45 -12.46
C SER A 250 -7.66 -6.84 -12.43
N GLU A 251 -8.63 -7.55 -13.00
CA GLU A 251 -10.05 -7.20 -12.88
C GLU A 251 -10.61 -7.46 -11.47
N ILE A 252 -9.92 -8.30 -10.68
CA ILE A 252 -10.31 -8.63 -9.32
C ILE A 252 -10.21 -7.37 -8.44
N MET A 253 -11.25 -7.09 -7.68
CA MET A 253 -11.27 -5.98 -6.71
C MET A 253 -10.40 -6.32 -5.51
N TRP A 254 -9.77 -5.30 -4.92
CA TRP A 254 -8.79 -5.51 -3.84
C TRP A 254 -9.27 -6.42 -2.69
N PRO A 255 -10.50 -6.32 -2.14
CA PRO A 255 -10.93 -7.21 -1.07
C PRO A 255 -10.97 -8.70 -1.44
N ASP A 256 -11.11 -9.01 -2.73
CA ASP A 256 -11.16 -10.38 -3.25
C ASP A 256 -9.83 -10.82 -3.91
N PHE A 257 -8.77 -10.02 -3.83
CA PHE A 257 -7.45 -10.34 -4.40
C PHE A 257 -6.66 -11.20 -3.41
N TYR A 258 -6.55 -12.50 -3.67
CA TYR A 258 -5.93 -13.48 -2.79
C TYR A 258 -4.62 -14.06 -3.35
N GLY A 259 -4.03 -15.00 -2.64
CA GLY A 259 -2.73 -15.61 -2.97
C GLY A 259 -2.68 -16.25 -4.35
N GLU A 260 -3.78 -16.85 -4.84
CA GLU A 260 -3.85 -17.36 -6.22
C GLU A 260 -3.72 -16.27 -7.28
N HIS A 261 -4.19 -15.06 -6.99
CA HIS A 261 -4.06 -13.91 -7.90
C HIS A 261 -2.62 -13.34 -7.88
N VAL A 262 -1.94 -13.45 -6.74
CA VAL A 262 -0.49 -13.14 -6.64
C VAL A 262 0.29 -14.12 -7.50
N ASP A 263 -0.05 -15.42 -7.45
CA ASP A 263 0.59 -16.43 -8.30
C ASP A 263 0.43 -16.11 -9.79
N LEU A 264 -0.78 -15.73 -10.23
CA LEU A 264 -1.03 -15.31 -11.62
C LEU A 264 -0.21 -14.08 -12.01
N ALA A 265 -0.06 -13.11 -11.11
CA ALA A 265 0.79 -11.94 -11.35
C ALA A 265 2.27 -12.32 -11.51
N PHE A 266 2.77 -13.27 -10.70
CA PHE A 266 4.13 -13.77 -10.80
C PHE A 266 4.35 -14.64 -12.05
N GLU A 267 3.37 -15.44 -12.45
CA GLU A 267 3.39 -16.17 -13.73
C GLU A 267 3.52 -15.18 -14.89
N SER A 268 2.69 -14.14 -14.93
CA SER A 268 2.77 -13.09 -15.95
C SER A 268 4.12 -12.36 -15.95
N PHE A 269 4.69 -12.09 -14.78
CA PHE A 269 6.03 -11.49 -14.65
C PHE A 269 7.12 -12.39 -15.26
N ASN A 270 7.04 -13.70 -15.02
CA ASN A 270 8.03 -14.67 -15.50
C ASN A 270 7.92 -14.97 -17.01
N GLU A 271 6.72 -14.85 -17.59
CA GLU A 271 6.52 -15.00 -19.03
C GLU A 271 7.18 -13.86 -19.84
N ARG A 272 7.39 -12.71 -19.21
CA ARG A 272 7.95 -11.52 -19.84
C ARG A 272 9.47 -11.51 -19.75
N LYS A 273 10.14 -11.37 -20.89
CA LYS A 273 11.61 -11.23 -20.95
C LYS A 273 11.97 -9.75 -20.75
N ARG A 274 12.47 -9.39 -19.59
CA ARG A 274 12.99 -8.04 -19.30
C ARG A 274 14.25 -7.79 -20.15
N ARG A 275 14.19 -6.85 -21.06
CA ARG A 275 15.27 -6.56 -22.03
C ARG A 275 16.08 -5.32 -21.67
N PHE A 276 15.62 -4.45 -20.78
CA PHE A 276 16.25 -3.18 -20.41
C PHE A 276 16.84 -2.43 -21.64
N GLY A 277 16.09 -2.38 -22.75
CA GLY A 277 16.52 -1.76 -24.00
C GLY A 277 17.61 -2.49 -24.79
N LYS A 278 18.10 -3.65 -24.33
CA LYS A 278 19.12 -4.42 -25.05
C LYS A 278 18.49 -5.37 -26.07
N ARG A 279 19.06 -5.40 -27.29
CA ARG A 279 18.76 -6.46 -28.29
C ARG A 279 19.50 -7.75 -27.86
N ILE A 280 18.77 -8.86 -27.77
CA ILE A 280 19.34 -10.21 -27.67
C ILE A 280 19.50 -10.76 -29.08
#